data_7a75e4df2a45828f776c029dd7ee5b9d
#
_entry.id   7a75e4df2a45828f776c029dd7ee5b9d
#
_cell.length_a   1.000
_cell.length_b   1.000
_cell.length_c   1.000
_cell.angle_alpha   90.00
_cell.angle_beta   90.00
_cell.angle_gamma   90.00
#
_symmetry.space_group_name_H-M   'P 1'
#
loop_
_entity.id
_entity.type
_entity.pdbx_description
1 polymer ?
#
loop_
_entity_poly.entity_id
_entity_poly.type
_entity_poly.pdbx_seq_one_letter_code
_entity_poly.pdbx_strand_id
1 'polypeptide(L)'
;NVRVWSPDAGIQVRLKVEDHSDPTKSCETEATTTVAAGWETLTFDFANEAPGTAELNLSYTLDKASIFFNFGITGAQAGEKTYYFDDMAFGEGGPSLFNVTFQVNMANVTEAFTTPEVNGNFNNWCGGCAPMSDVNGDNIWELTIALAPGTYEYKFAYDTWSGQETLTPGSSCTITTGEFTNRTLTVTQDEVL
;
A
#
# COMPACT_ATOMS: atom_id res chain seq x y z
N ASN A 1 0.87 -14.56 -0.50
CA ASN A 1 1.47 -14.94 -1.79
C ASN A 1 1.35 -16.44 -1.98
N VAL A 2 1.15 -16.86 -3.23
CA VAL A 2 1.14 -18.28 -3.62
C VAL A 2 1.88 -18.40 -4.95
N ARG A 3 2.81 -19.34 -5.03
CA ARG A 3 3.43 -19.72 -6.30
C ARG A 3 2.50 -20.64 -7.05
N VAL A 4 2.13 -20.29 -8.27
CA VAL A 4 1.20 -21.08 -9.09
C VAL A 4 1.78 -21.41 -10.45
N TRP A 5 1.36 -22.55 -11.00
CA TRP A 5 1.58 -22.90 -12.38
C TRP A 5 0.23 -23.12 -13.07
N SER A 6 0.05 -22.49 -14.22
CA SER A 6 -1.16 -22.61 -15.03
C SER A 6 -0.79 -22.96 -16.49
N PRO A 7 -1.55 -23.82 -17.15
CA PRO A 7 -1.35 -24.06 -18.59
C PRO A 7 -1.70 -22.83 -19.44
N ASP A 8 -2.53 -21.93 -18.92
CA ASP A 8 -2.98 -20.72 -19.63
C ASP A 8 -2.75 -19.46 -18.79
N ALA A 9 -2.49 -18.34 -19.45
CA ALA A 9 -2.60 -17.01 -18.85
C ALA A 9 -4.05 -16.55 -18.82
N GLY A 10 -4.35 -15.54 -17.98
CA GLY A 10 -5.69 -14.97 -17.84
C GLY A 10 -6.64 -15.83 -17.01
N ILE A 11 -6.12 -16.80 -16.25
CA ILE A 11 -6.93 -17.66 -15.36
C ILE A 11 -7.15 -16.95 -14.04
N GLN A 12 -8.42 -16.82 -13.66
CA GLN A 12 -8.77 -16.30 -12.34
C GLN A 12 -8.51 -17.36 -11.28
N VAL A 13 -7.70 -17.01 -10.29
CA VAL A 13 -7.41 -17.84 -9.13
C VAL A 13 -8.02 -17.16 -7.92
N ARG A 14 -8.86 -17.90 -7.17
CA ARG A 14 -9.47 -17.42 -5.93
C ARG A 14 -8.81 -18.10 -4.76
N LEU A 15 -8.46 -17.32 -3.75
CA LEU A 15 -7.97 -17.80 -2.47
C LEU A 15 -8.98 -17.44 -1.40
N LYS A 16 -9.41 -18.45 -0.64
CA LYS A 16 -10.32 -18.31 0.49
C LYS A 16 -9.58 -18.64 1.77
N VAL A 17 -9.75 -17.81 2.80
CA VAL A 17 -9.40 -18.13 4.19
C VAL A 17 -10.67 -18.27 5.02
N GLU A 18 -10.73 -19.25 5.91
CA GLU A 18 -11.92 -19.51 6.71
C GLU A 18 -11.59 -20.14 8.06
N ASP A 19 -12.49 -20.00 9.01
CA ASP A 19 -12.52 -20.80 10.24
C ASP A 19 -12.94 -22.22 9.88
N HIS A 20 -12.09 -23.23 10.15
CA HIS A 20 -12.40 -24.61 9.79
C HIS A 20 -13.63 -25.16 10.51
N SER A 21 -13.98 -24.60 11.67
CA SER A 21 -15.13 -25.01 12.48
C SER A 21 -16.42 -24.26 12.12
N ASP A 22 -16.30 -23.09 11.45
CA ASP A 22 -17.42 -22.25 11.05
C ASP A 22 -17.15 -21.59 9.69
N PRO A 23 -17.48 -22.25 8.58
CA PRO A 23 -17.18 -21.76 7.23
C PRO A 23 -17.94 -20.47 6.84
N THR A 24 -18.87 -20.00 7.68
CA THR A 24 -19.50 -18.67 7.47
C THR A 24 -18.56 -17.52 7.85
N LYS A 25 -17.52 -17.81 8.64
CA LYS A 25 -16.44 -16.90 8.97
C LYS A 25 -15.32 -17.03 7.96
N SER A 26 -15.39 -16.31 6.88
CA SER A 26 -14.41 -16.41 5.79
C SER A 26 -14.22 -15.07 5.08
N CYS A 27 -13.12 -14.97 4.35
CA CYS A 27 -12.83 -13.90 3.39
C CYS A 27 -12.23 -14.53 2.15
N GLU A 28 -12.54 -13.99 0.98
CA GLU A 28 -12.05 -14.46 -0.32
C GLU A 28 -11.44 -13.29 -1.11
N THR A 29 -10.36 -13.56 -1.82
CA THR A 29 -9.74 -12.61 -2.73
C THR A 29 -9.30 -13.29 -4.02
N GLU A 30 -8.99 -12.55 -5.06
CA GLU A 30 -8.71 -13.06 -6.40
C GLU A 30 -7.44 -12.45 -6.98
N ALA A 31 -6.73 -13.25 -7.77
CA ALA A 31 -5.63 -12.81 -8.61
C ALA A 31 -5.72 -13.52 -9.96
N THR A 32 -5.14 -12.93 -11.01
CA THR A 32 -5.20 -13.49 -12.37
C THR A 32 -3.81 -13.87 -12.83
N THR A 33 -3.66 -15.06 -13.42
CA THR A 33 -2.39 -15.52 -13.98
C THR A 33 -1.99 -14.68 -15.19
N THR A 34 -0.70 -14.39 -15.30
CA THR A 34 -0.13 -13.64 -16.43
C THR A 34 0.77 -14.49 -17.33
N VAL A 35 1.23 -15.64 -16.82
CA VAL A 35 2.15 -16.57 -17.49
C VAL A 35 1.41 -17.82 -17.91
N ALA A 36 1.53 -18.22 -19.20
CA ALA A 36 1.04 -19.49 -19.71
C ALA A 36 2.14 -20.55 -19.65
N ALA A 37 1.78 -21.77 -19.24
CA ALA A 37 2.68 -22.94 -19.14
C ALA A 37 3.94 -22.65 -18.31
N GLY A 38 3.82 -21.86 -17.26
CA GLY A 38 4.94 -21.45 -16.41
C GLY A 38 4.54 -21.19 -14.96
N TRP A 39 5.55 -21.07 -14.11
CA TRP A 39 5.39 -20.68 -12.73
C TRP A 39 5.44 -19.17 -12.55
N GLU A 40 4.55 -18.64 -11.74
CA GLU A 40 4.55 -17.25 -11.29
C GLU A 40 4.11 -17.15 -9.82
N THR A 41 4.41 -16.05 -9.17
CA THR A 41 3.91 -15.77 -7.81
C THR A 41 2.73 -14.82 -7.90
N LEU A 42 1.58 -15.26 -7.43
CA LEU A 42 0.40 -14.42 -7.30
C LEU A 42 0.33 -13.83 -5.90
N THR A 43 0.01 -12.54 -5.83
CA THR A 43 -0.27 -11.83 -4.58
C THR A 43 -1.78 -11.76 -4.39
N PHE A 44 -2.25 -12.20 -3.23
CA PHE A 44 -3.64 -12.19 -2.82
C PHE A 44 -3.82 -11.17 -1.70
N ASP A 45 -4.49 -10.07 -2.00
CA ASP A 45 -4.73 -8.99 -1.04
C ASP A 45 -6.13 -9.14 -0.42
N PHE A 46 -6.19 -9.59 0.83
CA PHE A 46 -7.45 -9.75 1.56
C PHE A 46 -8.07 -8.43 2.06
N ALA A 47 -7.40 -7.28 1.86
CA ALA A 47 -8.04 -5.98 2.03
C ALA A 47 -8.96 -5.62 0.84
N ASN A 48 -8.83 -6.38 -0.27
CA ASN A 48 -9.66 -6.28 -1.46
C ASN A 48 -10.37 -7.62 -1.67
N GLU A 49 -11.49 -7.80 -1.02
CA GLU A 49 -12.29 -9.03 -1.11
C GLU A 49 -12.87 -9.25 -2.52
N ALA A 50 -13.02 -10.51 -2.88
CA ALA A 50 -13.68 -10.89 -4.13
C ALA A 50 -15.14 -10.40 -4.17
N PRO A 51 -15.66 -9.93 -5.31
CA PRO A 51 -17.02 -9.39 -5.40
C PRO A 51 -18.09 -10.33 -4.83
N GLY A 52 -18.89 -9.82 -3.90
CA GLY A 52 -19.98 -10.56 -3.27
C GLY A 52 -19.54 -11.47 -2.12
N THR A 53 -18.31 -11.38 -1.67
CA THR A 53 -17.83 -12.10 -0.48
C THR A 53 -17.71 -11.15 0.73
N ALA A 54 -17.40 -11.68 1.90
CA ALA A 54 -17.29 -10.90 3.12
C ALA A 54 -15.91 -10.22 3.23
N GLU A 55 -15.89 -9.04 3.83
CA GLU A 55 -14.67 -8.34 4.20
C GLU A 55 -13.83 -9.15 5.20
N LEU A 56 -12.52 -8.91 5.21
CA LEU A 56 -11.61 -9.54 6.16
C LEU A 56 -11.95 -9.11 7.60
N ASN A 57 -12.20 -10.08 8.46
CA ASN A 57 -12.43 -9.85 9.88
C ASN A 57 -11.38 -10.58 10.73
N LEU A 58 -10.41 -9.80 11.23
CA LEU A 58 -9.29 -10.33 12.04
C LEU A 58 -9.69 -10.81 13.43
N SER A 59 -10.96 -10.68 13.84
CA SER A 59 -11.46 -11.29 15.07
C SER A 59 -11.79 -12.78 14.91
N TYR A 60 -11.81 -13.30 13.67
CA TYR A 60 -12.03 -14.70 13.37
C TYR A 60 -10.74 -15.51 13.47
N THR A 61 -10.88 -16.80 13.78
CA THR A 61 -9.77 -17.75 13.68
C THR A 61 -9.73 -18.28 12.25
N LEU A 62 -8.92 -17.65 11.40
CA LEU A 62 -8.81 -18.06 9.99
C LEU A 62 -7.66 -19.08 9.85
N ASP A 63 -7.95 -20.35 10.09
CA ASP A 63 -6.97 -21.44 10.20
C ASP A 63 -7.04 -22.46 9.05
N LYS A 64 -7.87 -22.20 8.03
CA LYS A 64 -7.98 -23.01 6.83
C LYS A 64 -7.91 -22.12 5.58
N ALA A 65 -7.13 -22.55 4.59
CA ALA A 65 -7.06 -21.92 3.28
C ALA A 65 -7.51 -22.89 2.17
N SER A 66 -8.20 -22.35 1.18
CA SER A 66 -8.64 -23.08 -0.01
C SER A 66 -8.32 -22.26 -1.26
N ILE A 67 -7.68 -22.90 -2.26
CA ILE A 67 -7.37 -22.28 -3.55
C ILE A 67 -8.24 -22.88 -4.65
N PHE A 68 -8.76 -22.03 -5.52
CA PHE A 68 -9.62 -22.41 -6.64
C PHE A 68 -9.06 -21.83 -7.92
N PHE A 69 -8.72 -22.70 -8.88
CA PHE A 69 -8.28 -22.27 -10.20
C PHE A 69 -9.47 -22.16 -11.16
N ASN A 70 -9.38 -21.21 -12.07
CA ASN A 70 -10.39 -20.94 -13.09
C ASN A 70 -11.79 -20.74 -12.49
N PHE A 71 -11.85 -19.99 -11.39
CA PHE A 71 -13.06 -19.79 -10.61
C PHE A 71 -14.18 -19.19 -11.47
N GLY A 72 -15.39 -19.70 -11.29
CA GLY A 72 -16.58 -19.27 -12.05
C GLY A 72 -16.75 -19.94 -13.42
N ILE A 73 -15.79 -20.72 -13.89
CA ILE A 73 -15.87 -21.48 -15.15
C ILE A 73 -16.10 -22.97 -14.84
N THR A 74 -17.14 -23.54 -15.40
CA THR A 74 -17.45 -24.96 -15.17
C THR A 74 -16.45 -25.87 -15.90
N GLY A 75 -16.21 -27.08 -15.35
CA GLY A 75 -15.35 -28.06 -16.01
C GLY A 75 -15.79 -28.41 -17.44
N ALA A 76 -17.10 -28.34 -17.72
CA ALA A 76 -17.63 -28.55 -19.06
C ALA A 76 -17.21 -27.47 -20.05
N GLN A 77 -16.98 -26.25 -19.56
CA GLN A 77 -16.53 -25.10 -20.37
C GLN A 77 -15.00 -25.04 -20.50
N ALA A 78 -14.30 -25.29 -19.39
CA ALA A 78 -12.84 -25.22 -19.32
C ALA A 78 -12.15 -26.44 -19.95
N GLY A 79 -12.80 -27.59 -19.95
CA GLY A 79 -12.16 -28.88 -20.21
C GLY A 79 -11.30 -29.32 -19.01
N GLU A 80 -10.68 -30.50 -19.15
CA GLU A 80 -9.74 -31.01 -18.14
C GLU A 80 -8.42 -30.24 -18.22
N LYS A 81 -8.01 -29.61 -17.10
CA LYS A 81 -6.76 -28.86 -16.99
C LYS A 81 -6.05 -29.17 -15.68
N THR A 82 -4.74 -29.18 -15.72
CA THR A 82 -3.91 -29.39 -14.54
C THR A 82 -3.30 -28.07 -14.10
N TYR A 83 -3.44 -27.78 -12.81
CA TYR A 83 -2.87 -26.63 -12.13
C TYR A 83 -2.00 -27.10 -10.99
N TYR A 84 -0.95 -26.35 -10.67
CA TYR A 84 -0.11 -26.62 -9.51
C TYR A 84 0.00 -25.36 -8.67
N PHE A 85 0.16 -25.53 -7.37
CA PHE A 85 0.52 -24.45 -6.47
C PHE A 85 1.53 -24.94 -5.44
N ASP A 86 2.34 -23.99 -4.96
CA ASP A 86 3.40 -24.23 -3.98
C ASP A 86 3.72 -22.93 -3.24
N ASP A 87 4.59 -23.00 -2.22
CA ASP A 87 5.13 -21.84 -1.50
C ASP A 87 4.03 -20.87 -1.01
N MET A 88 2.91 -21.41 -0.48
CA MET A 88 1.88 -20.57 0.10
C MET A 88 2.40 -19.93 1.39
N ALA A 89 2.53 -18.62 1.38
CA ALA A 89 2.95 -17.84 2.52
C ALA A 89 1.91 -16.77 2.85
N PHE A 90 1.41 -16.81 4.08
CA PHE A 90 0.68 -15.70 4.69
C PHE A 90 1.73 -14.84 5.39
N GLY A 91 1.86 -13.62 4.96
CA GLY A 91 2.72 -12.63 5.53
C GLY A 91 1.98 -11.31 5.62
N GLU A 92 2.62 -10.30 6.11
CA GLU A 92 2.14 -8.93 5.99
C GLU A 92 2.13 -8.57 4.49
N GLY A 93 1.11 -9.02 3.78
CA GLY A 93 0.83 -8.74 2.37
C GLY A 93 0.10 -7.43 2.20
N GLY A 94 0.52 -6.41 2.93
CA GLY A 94 0.30 -5.04 2.50
C GLY A 94 1.17 -4.78 1.26
N PRO A 95 0.84 -3.80 0.43
CA PRO A 95 1.74 -3.36 -0.64
C PRO A 95 3.13 -3.20 -0.04
N SER A 96 4.17 -3.64 -0.76
CA SER A 96 5.55 -3.42 -0.31
C SER A 96 5.68 -1.96 0.10
N LEU A 97 5.86 -1.70 1.39
CA LEU A 97 6.05 -0.33 1.85
C LEU A 97 7.50 0.05 1.63
N PHE A 98 7.71 1.23 1.13
CA PHE A 98 9.02 1.85 1.00
C PHE A 98 9.23 2.89 2.10
N ASN A 99 10.43 2.91 2.66
CA ASN A 99 10.82 3.91 3.63
C ASN A 99 11.13 5.23 2.91
N VAL A 100 10.29 6.22 3.10
CA VAL A 100 10.49 7.58 2.60
C VAL A 100 10.94 8.46 3.74
N THR A 101 12.16 8.99 3.67
CA THR A 101 12.69 9.93 4.65
C THR A 101 12.50 11.34 4.14
N PHE A 102 11.60 12.08 4.77
CA PHE A 102 11.38 13.49 4.54
C PHE A 102 12.41 14.31 5.31
N GLN A 103 13.05 15.28 4.64
CA GLN A 103 14.00 16.19 5.26
C GLN A 103 13.62 17.66 4.98
N VAL A 104 13.69 18.51 5.99
CA VAL A 104 13.48 19.95 5.82
C VAL A 104 14.53 20.75 6.59
N ASN A 105 15.17 21.67 5.89
CA ASN A 105 16.14 22.57 6.51
C ASN A 105 15.42 23.78 7.10
N MET A 106 15.43 23.91 8.42
CA MET A 106 14.77 24.97 9.18
C MET A 106 15.71 26.14 9.55
N ALA A 107 16.97 26.10 9.14
CA ALA A 107 17.98 27.11 9.53
C ALA A 107 17.61 28.56 9.11
N ASN A 108 16.79 28.72 8.08
CA ASN A 108 16.38 30.04 7.56
C ASN A 108 14.96 30.46 8.00
N VAL A 109 14.29 29.67 8.84
CA VAL A 109 13.00 30.04 9.39
C VAL A 109 13.22 31.02 10.54
N THR A 110 12.66 32.20 10.43
CA THR A 110 12.84 33.30 11.40
C THR A 110 11.74 33.37 12.43
N GLU A 111 10.60 32.79 12.14
CA GLU A 111 9.48 32.65 13.07
C GLU A 111 9.82 31.62 14.14
N ALA A 112 9.37 31.88 15.36
CA ALA A 112 9.51 30.90 16.43
C ALA A 112 8.62 29.68 16.16
N PHE A 113 9.21 28.49 16.19
CA PHE A 113 8.50 27.23 16.06
C PHE A 113 9.00 26.22 17.11
N THR A 114 8.21 25.19 17.34
CA THR A 114 8.57 24.10 18.27
C THR A 114 8.86 22.81 17.50
N THR A 115 7.96 22.43 16.59
CA THR A 115 8.03 21.12 15.94
C THR A 115 7.64 21.24 14.46
N PRO A 116 8.59 21.09 13.54
CA PRO A 116 8.28 20.87 12.13
C PRO A 116 7.53 19.57 11.91
N GLU A 117 6.73 19.52 10.87
CA GLU A 117 5.90 18.39 10.52
C GLU A 117 5.75 18.25 9.01
N VAL A 118 5.53 17.01 8.53
CA VAL A 118 5.17 16.76 7.15
C VAL A 118 3.72 16.30 7.07
N ASN A 119 2.93 16.99 6.27
CA ASN A 119 1.51 16.70 6.08
C ASN A 119 1.23 16.39 4.61
N GLY A 120 0.43 15.40 4.35
CA GLY A 120 0.11 14.99 3.00
C GLY A 120 -1.16 14.15 2.93
N ASN A 121 -1.50 13.69 1.72
CA ASN A 121 -2.64 12.81 1.54
C ASN A 121 -2.45 11.45 2.24
N PHE A 122 -1.21 11.04 2.55
CA PHE A 122 -0.89 9.83 3.30
C PHE A 122 -1.30 9.89 4.79
N ASN A 123 -1.49 11.07 5.34
CA ASN A 123 -1.98 11.26 6.72
C ASN A 123 -3.24 12.14 6.79
N ASN A 124 -3.98 12.25 5.67
CA ASN A 124 -5.19 13.09 5.54
C ASN A 124 -4.95 14.55 5.95
N TRP A 125 -3.74 15.09 5.68
CA TRP A 125 -3.36 16.46 6.01
C TRP A 125 -3.49 16.79 7.51
N CYS A 126 -3.28 15.80 8.36
CA CYS A 126 -3.41 15.92 9.80
C CYS A 126 -2.25 16.72 10.40
N GLY A 127 -2.51 17.96 10.81
CA GLY A 127 -1.53 18.75 11.55
C GLY A 127 -1.13 18.08 12.86
N GLY A 128 0.20 17.95 13.09
CA GLY A 128 0.74 17.34 14.31
C GLY A 128 0.81 15.81 14.31
N CYS A 129 0.33 15.12 13.26
CA CYS A 129 0.35 13.65 13.20
C CYS A 129 1.70 13.07 12.74
N ALA A 130 2.52 13.86 12.08
CA ALA A 130 3.82 13.44 11.57
C ALA A 130 4.93 14.43 11.98
N PRO A 131 5.24 14.52 13.29
CA PRO A 131 6.26 15.40 13.80
C PRO A 131 7.65 14.93 13.36
N MET A 132 8.49 15.87 12.98
CA MET A 132 9.88 15.63 12.58
C MET A 132 10.82 15.87 13.77
N SER A 133 12.06 15.39 13.67
CA SER A 133 13.08 15.55 14.70
C SER A 133 14.43 15.93 14.10
N ASP A 134 15.19 16.77 14.84
CA ASP A 134 16.58 17.10 14.55
C ASP A 134 17.44 16.58 15.71
N VAL A 135 17.85 15.32 15.59
CA VAL A 135 18.58 14.61 16.66
C VAL A 135 20.06 15.06 16.73
N ASN A 136 20.64 15.44 15.60
CA ASN A 136 22.05 15.80 15.49
C ASN A 136 22.29 17.33 15.63
N GLY A 137 21.24 18.16 15.60
CA GLY A 137 21.31 19.59 15.81
C GLY A 137 21.87 20.37 14.61
N ASP A 138 21.73 19.84 13.39
CA ASP A 138 22.22 20.47 12.17
C ASP A 138 21.18 21.37 11.47
N ASN A 139 20.01 21.52 12.07
CA ASN A 139 18.82 22.21 11.56
C ASN A 139 18.15 21.50 10.36
N ILE A 140 18.54 20.27 10.05
CA ILE A 140 17.79 19.42 9.12
C ILE A 140 16.89 18.51 9.96
N TRP A 141 15.61 18.74 9.88
CA TRP A 141 14.61 17.94 10.57
C TRP A 141 14.18 16.80 9.68
N GLU A 142 14.03 15.62 10.26
CA GLU A 142 13.81 14.38 9.53
C GLU A 142 12.62 13.57 10.10
N LEU A 143 11.93 12.86 9.20
CA LEU A 143 10.96 11.83 9.56
C LEU A 143 10.92 10.77 8.45
N THR A 144 11.02 9.50 8.83
CA THR A 144 10.82 8.36 7.91
C THR A 144 9.42 7.80 8.06
N ILE A 145 8.71 7.68 6.95
CA ILE A 145 7.36 7.11 6.87
C ILE A 145 7.38 5.95 5.88
N ALA A 146 6.79 4.81 6.26
CA ALA A 146 6.58 3.69 5.36
C ALA A 146 5.35 3.96 4.48
N LEU A 147 5.54 4.13 3.17
CA LEU A 147 4.50 4.44 2.19
C LEU A 147 4.39 3.34 1.14
N ALA A 148 3.17 3.05 0.71
CA ALA A 148 2.91 2.16 -0.42
C ALA A 148 3.41 2.79 -1.74
N PRO A 149 3.69 1.99 -2.79
CA PRO A 149 3.88 2.53 -4.12
C PRO A 149 2.71 3.42 -4.53
N GLY A 150 3.00 4.62 -5.05
CA GLY A 150 1.94 5.56 -5.41
C GLY A 150 2.44 6.99 -5.55
N THR A 151 1.54 7.88 -5.94
CA THR A 151 1.82 9.32 -6.03
C THR A 151 1.17 10.04 -4.86
N TYR A 152 1.97 10.84 -4.18
CA TYR A 152 1.57 11.57 -2.98
C TYR A 152 1.74 13.07 -3.17
N GLU A 153 0.82 13.82 -2.56
CA GLU A 153 0.96 15.26 -2.36
C GLU A 153 1.31 15.53 -0.89
N TYR A 154 2.26 16.42 -0.63
CA TYR A 154 2.66 16.76 0.72
C TYR A 154 3.16 18.20 0.84
N LYS A 155 3.26 18.68 2.07
CA LYS A 155 3.78 20.00 2.42
C LYS A 155 4.42 19.96 3.80
N PHE A 156 5.51 20.74 3.98
CA PHE A 156 6.09 20.99 5.28
C PHE A 156 5.35 22.12 5.99
N ALA A 157 5.11 21.91 7.26
CA ALA A 157 4.50 22.89 8.17
C ALA A 157 5.19 22.81 9.54
N TYR A 158 4.74 23.57 10.50
CA TYR A 158 5.15 23.46 11.89
C TYR A 158 4.00 23.81 12.83
N ASP A 159 4.05 23.26 14.05
CA ASP A 159 3.14 23.53 15.16
C ASP A 159 1.66 23.48 14.76
N THR A 160 1.23 22.36 14.17
CA THR A 160 -0.16 22.11 13.78
C THR A 160 -0.70 23.20 12.81
N TRP A 161 0.03 23.40 11.70
CA TRP A 161 -0.29 24.42 10.67
C TRP A 161 -0.17 25.88 11.15
N SER A 162 0.54 26.16 12.25
CA SER A 162 0.80 27.54 12.66
C SER A 162 1.64 28.30 11.63
N GLY A 163 2.48 27.58 10.88
CA GLY A 163 3.14 28.05 9.68
C GLY A 163 3.41 26.94 8.70
N GLN A 164 3.64 27.28 7.46
CA GLN A 164 3.89 26.32 6.38
C GLN A 164 4.79 26.93 5.30
N GLU A 165 5.42 26.05 4.51
CA GLU A 165 6.19 26.48 3.35
C GLU A 165 5.30 27.15 2.28
N THR A 166 5.88 28.12 1.57
CA THR A 166 5.25 28.75 0.42
C THR A 166 5.86 28.18 -0.86
N LEU A 167 5.04 27.53 -1.67
CA LEU A 167 5.45 26.87 -2.91
C LEU A 167 4.98 27.68 -4.13
N THR A 168 5.82 27.69 -5.18
CA THR A 168 5.48 28.36 -6.44
C THR A 168 4.74 27.39 -7.35
N PRO A 169 3.51 27.72 -7.80
CA PRO A 169 2.78 26.92 -8.77
C PRO A 169 3.59 26.68 -10.05
N GLY A 170 3.54 25.45 -10.57
CA GLY A 170 4.21 25.07 -11.82
C GLY A 170 5.72 24.79 -11.70
N SER A 171 6.29 24.78 -10.51
CA SER A 171 7.65 24.27 -10.28
C SER A 171 7.71 22.76 -10.51
N SER A 172 8.89 22.23 -10.88
CA SER A 172 9.05 20.82 -11.30
C SER A 172 8.68 19.77 -10.24
N CYS A 173 8.68 20.14 -8.97
CA CYS A 173 8.35 19.27 -7.84
C CYS A 173 7.02 19.65 -7.16
N THR A 174 6.17 20.45 -7.82
CA THR A 174 4.91 20.91 -7.24
C THR A 174 3.72 20.56 -8.12
N ILE A 175 2.58 20.38 -7.45
CA ILE A 175 1.27 20.22 -8.06
C ILE A 175 0.31 21.22 -7.43
N THR A 176 -0.59 21.80 -8.24
CA THR A 176 -1.62 22.71 -7.75
C THR A 176 -2.98 22.05 -7.92
N THR A 177 -3.65 21.81 -6.79
CA THR A 177 -4.99 21.22 -6.73
C THR A 177 -5.94 22.25 -6.12
N GLY A 178 -6.81 22.84 -6.94
CA GLY A 178 -7.65 23.97 -6.52
C GLY A 178 -6.82 25.20 -6.18
N GLU A 179 -6.91 25.67 -4.94
CA GLU A 179 -6.17 26.83 -4.42
C GLU A 179 -4.85 26.44 -3.73
N PHE A 180 -4.56 25.15 -3.60
CA PHE A 180 -3.40 24.67 -2.86
C PHE A 180 -2.30 24.20 -3.80
N THR A 181 -1.09 24.69 -3.55
CA THR A 181 0.14 24.19 -4.19
C THR A 181 0.91 23.36 -3.19
N ASN A 182 1.14 22.11 -3.53
CA ASN A 182 1.79 21.09 -2.69
C ASN A 182 3.02 20.54 -3.42
N ARG A 183 3.92 19.89 -2.69
CA ARG A 183 4.95 19.03 -3.27
C ARG A 183 4.31 17.77 -3.80
N THR A 184 4.92 17.16 -4.82
CA THR A 184 4.50 15.85 -5.33
C THR A 184 5.67 14.88 -5.26
N LEU A 185 5.35 13.62 -4.95
CA LEU A 185 6.27 12.52 -4.81
C LEU A 185 5.67 11.27 -5.45
N THR A 186 6.47 10.51 -6.20
CA THR A 186 6.08 9.18 -6.68
C THR A 186 6.98 8.13 -6.04
N VAL A 187 6.41 7.35 -5.12
CA VAL A 187 7.12 6.30 -4.37
C VAL A 187 7.14 5.01 -5.20
N THR A 188 8.35 4.53 -5.49
CA THR A 188 8.60 3.26 -6.18
C THR A 188 9.72 2.45 -5.51
N GLN A 189 10.42 3.03 -4.55
CA GLN A 189 11.54 2.47 -3.80
C GLN A 189 11.77 3.28 -2.51
N ASP A 190 12.68 2.81 -1.65
CA ASP A 190 13.16 3.61 -0.51
C ASP A 190 13.81 4.91 -1.00
N GLU A 191 13.54 6.02 -0.33
CA GLU A 191 13.90 7.35 -0.81
C GLU A 191 14.20 8.32 0.34
N VAL A 192 15.12 9.28 0.08
CA VAL A 192 15.39 10.45 0.94
C VAL A 192 15.16 11.71 0.11
N LEU A 193 14.35 12.65 0.63
CA LEU A 193 13.84 13.83 -0.07
C LEU A 193 14.41 15.12 0.51
#